data_396e7985692969a91820f4cbaa45b363
#
_entry.id   396e7985692969a91820f4cbaa45b363
#
_cell.length_a   1.000
_cell.length_b   1.000
_cell.length_c   1.000
_cell.angle_alpha   90.00
_cell.angle_beta   90.00
_cell.angle_gamma   90.00
#
_symmetry.space_group_name_H-M   'P 1'
#
loop_
_entity.id
_entity.type
_entity.pdbx_description
1 polymer ?
#
loop_
_entity_poly.entity_id
_entity_poly.type
_entity_poly.pdbx_seq_one_letter_code
_entity_poly.pdbx_strand_id
1 'polypeptide(L)'
;MQFEFINSRSAVAFVESPFSKNFHNQLSTTIEQNLTPKSIEESFPRTDWEFIIKNQSPECIEFRDWISNVFYEVMPVERLSGVPAWEASSYMGQIKLVKCWGSVYNKENYAENHNHLSLIHI
;
A
#
# COMPACT_ATOMS: atom_id res chain seq x y z
N MET A 1 -10.15 13.47 -0.78
CA MET A 1 -8.73 13.19 -0.44
C MET A 1 -8.14 14.40 0.25
N GLN A 2 -7.45 14.18 1.35
CA GLN A 2 -6.79 15.24 2.10
C GLN A 2 -5.29 15.05 2.02
N PHE A 3 -4.56 16.17 1.90
CA PHE A 3 -3.10 16.19 1.89
C PHE A 3 -2.57 17.01 3.04
N GLU A 4 -1.52 16.50 3.67
CA GLU A 4 -0.71 17.26 4.64
C GLU A 4 0.75 17.18 4.23
N PHE A 5 1.38 18.32 4.05
CA PHE A 5 2.81 18.37 3.79
C PHE A 5 3.55 18.44 5.13
N ILE A 6 4.35 17.40 5.40
CA ILE A 6 5.16 17.32 6.63
C ILE A 6 6.36 18.24 6.51
N ASN A 7 6.94 18.32 5.31
CA ASN A 7 8.03 19.23 4.97
C ASN A 7 8.02 19.45 3.45
N SER A 8 9.04 20.14 2.92
CA SER A 8 9.12 20.44 1.50
C SER A 8 9.22 19.22 0.58
N ARG A 9 9.45 18.02 1.12
CA ARG A 9 9.66 16.79 0.34
C ARG A 9 8.78 15.62 0.77
N SER A 10 7.98 15.79 1.81
CA SER A 10 7.17 14.71 2.35
C SER A 10 5.74 15.17 2.57
N ALA A 11 4.80 14.36 2.16
CA ALA A 11 3.39 14.60 2.34
C ALA A 11 2.69 13.31 2.77
N VAL A 12 1.58 13.46 3.49
CA VAL A 12 0.69 12.36 3.85
C VAL A 12 -0.66 12.63 3.18
N ALA A 13 -1.17 11.63 2.49
CA ALA A 13 -2.49 11.68 1.89
C ALA A 13 -3.45 10.76 2.65
N PHE A 14 -4.66 11.25 2.89
CA PHE A 14 -5.72 10.49 3.54
C PHE A 14 -6.83 10.27 2.53
N VAL A 15 -7.20 9.02 2.33
CA VAL A 15 -8.24 8.64 1.37
C VAL A 15 -9.20 7.67 2.06
N GLU A 16 -10.49 7.97 1.97
CA GLU A 16 -11.50 7.04 2.45
C GLU A 16 -11.65 5.87 1.48
N SER A 17 -11.78 4.67 2.03
CA SER A 17 -12.06 3.48 1.24
C SER A 17 -13.47 3.58 0.62
N PRO A 18 -13.62 3.36 -0.71
CA PRO A 18 -14.91 3.35 -1.35
C PRO A 18 -15.66 2.04 -1.17
N PHE A 19 -15.05 1.05 -0.54
CA PHE A 19 -15.57 -0.29 -0.46
C PHE A 19 -16.58 -0.47 0.67
N SER A 20 -17.52 -1.38 0.48
CA SER A 20 -18.50 -1.75 1.50
C SER A 20 -17.87 -2.52 2.65
N LYS A 21 -18.59 -2.60 3.77
CA LYS A 21 -18.18 -3.43 4.90
C LYS A 21 -18.06 -4.90 4.48
N ASN A 22 -18.97 -5.37 3.64
CA ASN A 22 -18.92 -6.76 3.14
C ASN A 22 -17.65 -7.02 2.34
N PHE A 23 -17.24 -6.08 1.49
CA PHE A 23 -15.98 -6.19 0.76
C PHE A 23 -14.79 -6.26 1.71
N HIS A 24 -14.74 -5.40 2.72
CA HIS A 24 -13.67 -5.42 3.71
C HIS A 24 -13.61 -6.76 4.44
N ASN A 25 -14.76 -7.33 4.77
CA ASN A 25 -14.82 -8.64 5.43
C ASN A 25 -14.29 -9.74 4.51
N GLN A 26 -14.63 -9.72 3.23
CA GLN A 26 -14.12 -10.67 2.24
C GLN A 26 -12.61 -10.57 2.09
N LEU A 27 -12.10 -9.36 1.97
CA LEU A 27 -10.66 -9.13 1.86
C LEU A 27 -9.93 -9.61 3.12
N SER A 28 -10.47 -9.30 4.30
CA SER A 28 -9.91 -9.74 5.58
C SER A 28 -9.87 -11.26 5.68
N THR A 29 -10.94 -11.93 5.27
CA THR A 29 -11.01 -13.40 5.27
C THR A 29 -9.95 -13.99 4.33
N THR A 30 -9.81 -13.44 3.15
CA THR A 30 -8.81 -13.88 2.18
C THR A 30 -7.38 -13.72 2.73
N ILE A 31 -7.11 -12.61 3.39
CA ILE A 31 -5.82 -12.38 4.04
C ILE A 31 -5.58 -13.40 5.15
N GLU A 32 -6.55 -13.60 6.04
CA GLU A 32 -6.43 -14.53 7.16
C GLU A 32 -6.18 -15.98 6.70
N GLN A 33 -6.79 -16.38 5.60
CA GLN A 33 -6.62 -17.70 5.03
C GLN A 33 -5.27 -17.92 4.33
N ASN A 34 -4.51 -16.88 4.11
CA ASN A 34 -3.26 -16.91 3.34
C ASN A 34 -2.06 -16.38 4.11
N LEU A 35 -2.13 -16.37 5.43
CA LEU A 35 -0.98 -16.01 6.27
C LEU A 35 0.11 -17.06 6.11
N THR A 36 1.36 -16.61 5.99
CA THR A 36 2.47 -17.54 5.88
C THR A 36 2.75 -18.20 7.24
N PRO A 37 3.06 -19.51 7.28
CA PRO A 37 3.36 -20.18 8.54
C PRO A 37 4.52 -19.52 9.31
N LYS A 38 5.53 -19.06 8.59
CA LYS A 38 6.68 -18.39 9.19
C LYS A 38 6.27 -17.09 9.88
N SER A 39 5.40 -16.30 9.25
CA SER A 39 4.97 -15.01 9.81
C SER A 39 4.13 -15.17 11.07
N ILE A 40 3.42 -16.29 11.22
CA ILE A 40 2.61 -16.57 12.42
C ILE A 40 3.50 -16.68 13.65
N GLU A 41 4.73 -17.15 13.48
CA GLU A 41 5.73 -17.27 14.56
C GLU A 41 6.45 -15.94 14.84
N GLU A 42 6.31 -14.96 13.97
CA GLU A 42 6.92 -13.64 14.10
C GLU A 42 6.03 -12.67 14.88
N SER A 43 6.49 -11.42 15.03
CA SER A 43 5.78 -10.40 15.77
C SER A 43 4.47 -9.95 15.10
N PHE A 44 4.31 -10.19 13.80
CA PHE A 44 3.07 -9.86 13.08
C PHE A 44 2.80 -10.89 11.97
N PRO A 45 1.71 -11.66 12.08
CA PRO A 45 1.29 -12.56 11.02
C PRO A 45 0.95 -11.80 9.74
N ARG A 46 1.41 -12.29 8.61
CA ARG A 46 1.18 -11.65 7.32
C ARG A 46 1.16 -12.66 6.17
N THR A 47 0.64 -12.23 5.05
CA THR A 47 0.77 -12.94 3.78
C THR A 47 2.16 -12.72 3.19
N ASP A 48 2.44 -13.36 2.05
CA ASP A 48 3.60 -13.02 1.26
C ASP A 48 3.57 -11.55 0.87
N TRP A 49 4.75 -10.95 0.66
CA TRP A 49 4.89 -9.53 0.31
C TRP A 49 4.18 -9.13 -0.98
N GLU A 50 3.95 -10.08 -1.88
CA GLU A 50 3.31 -9.84 -3.17
C GLU A 50 1.90 -10.44 -3.26
N PHE A 51 1.35 -10.89 -2.15
CA PHE A 51 0.09 -11.65 -2.14
C PHE A 51 -1.06 -10.89 -2.81
N ILE A 52 -1.30 -9.64 -2.44
CA ILE A 52 -2.41 -8.85 -2.99
C ILE A 52 -2.23 -8.61 -4.50
N ILE A 53 -0.98 -8.53 -4.96
CA ILE A 53 -0.68 -8.30 -6.37
C ILE A 53 -0.93 -9.56 -7.20
N LYS A 54 -0.62 -10.74 -6.67
CA LYS A 54 -0.66 -12.01 -7.41
C LYS A 54 -1.97 -12.76 -7.25
N ASN A 55 -2.69 -12.55 -6.18
CA ASN A 55 -3.94 -13.28 -5.93
C ASN A 55 -5.02 -12.85 -6.91
N GLN A 56 -5.72 -13.84 -7.49
CA GLN A 56 -6.72 -13.61 -8.51
C GLN A 56 -8.15 -13.54 -7.97
N SER A 57 -8.34 -13.47 -6.66
CA SER A 57 -9.66 -13.25 -6.09
C SER A 57 -10.20 -11.87 -6.47
N PRO A 58 -11.53 -11.73 -6.65
CA PRO A 58 -12.11 -10.43 -7.01
C PRO A 58 -11.75 -9.31 -6.04
N GLU A 59 -11.75 -9.59 -4.73
CA GLU A 59 -11.42 -8.59 -3.71
C GLU A 59 -9.97 -8.12 -3.79
N CYS A 60 -9.03 -8.99 -4.11
CA CYS A 60 -7.64 -8.60 -4.29
C CYS A 60 -7.44 -7.80 -5.58
N ILE A 61 -8.11 -8.19 -6.66
CA ILE A 61 -8.05 -7.46 -7.92
C ILE A 61 -8.62 -6.05 -7.77
N GLU A 62 -9.80 -5.92 -7.18
CA GLU A 62 -10.43 -4.61 -6.97
C GLU A 62 -9.60 -3.73 -6.05
N PHE A 63 -9.06 -4.29 -4.97
CA PHE A 63 -8.24 -3.52 -4.04
C PHE A 63 -6.97 -2.99 -4.70
N ARG A 64 -6.23 -3.86 -5.40
CA ARG A 64 -4.98 -3.40 -6.04
C ARG A 64 -5.23 -2.41 -7.17
N ASP A 65 -6.32 -2.54 -7.90
CA ASP A 65 -6.68 -1.58 -8.94
C ASP A 65 -7.04 -0.23 -8.32
N TRP A 66 -7.80 -0.23 -7.25
CA TRP A 66 -8.15 0.99 -6.53
C TRP A 66 -6.91 1.69 -5.97
N ILE A 67 -6.03 0.97 -5.28
CA ILE A 67 -4.85 1.60 -4.69
C ILE A 67 -3.90 2.14 -5.75
N SER A 68 -3.81 1.48 -6.89
CA SER A 68 -3.02 1.98 -8.02
C SER A 68 -3.59 3.29 -8.56
N ASN A 69 -4.92 3.36 -8.71
CA ASN A 69 -5.59 4.59 -9.15
C ASN A 69 -5.43 5.72 -8.15
N VAL A 70 -5.55 5.44 -6.86
CA VAL A 70 -5.29 6.43 -5.80
C VAL A 70 -3.87 6.96 -5.92
N PHE A 71 -2.91 6.09 -6.17
CA PHE A 71 -1.52 6.48 -6.31
C PHE A 71 -1.31 7.46 -7.48
N TYR A 72 -1.96 7.22 -8.62
CA TYR A 72 -1.90 8.13 -9.74
C TYR A 72 -2.55 9.50 -9.44
N GLU A 73 -3.59 9.53 -8.63
CA GLU A 73 -4.21 10.78 -8.19
C GLU A 73 -3.31 11.56 -7.23
N VAL A 74 -2.61 10.84 -6.34
CA VAL A 74 -1.74 11.45 -5.31
C VAL A 74 -0.44 11.97 -5.91
N MET A 75 0.05 11.36 -6.97
CA MET A 75 1.34 11.67 -7.58
C MET A 75 1.38 12.81 -8.61
N PRO A 76 0.31 13.58 -8.88
CA PRO A 76 0.48 14.80 -9.67
C PRO A 76 1.55 15.67 -9.02
N VAL A 77 2.48 16.10 -9.82
CA VAL A 77 3.73 16.70 -9.37
C VAL A 77 3.58 18.01 -8.65
N GLU A 78 2.56 18.76 -9.00
CA GLU A 78 2.29 20.01 -8.31
C GLU A 78 2.14 19.84 -6.80
N ARG A 79 1.90 18.59 -6.37
CA ARG A 79 1.75 18.23 -4.96
C ARG A 79 3.02 17.69 -4.33
N LEU A 80 4.03 17.40 -5.16
CA LEU A 80 5.34 16.96 -4.69
C LEU A 80 6.26 18.17 -4.70
N SER A 81 6.38 18.81 -3.53
CA SER A 81 7.23 19.98 -3.38
C SER A 81 8.66 19.70 -3.82
N GLY A 82 9.23 20.61 -4.63
CA GLY A 82 10.60 20.53 -5.10
C GLY A 82 10.82 19.70 -6.34
N VAL A 83 9.77 19.11 -6.93
CA VAL A 83 9.87 18.37 -8.20
C VAL A 83 9.17 19.15 -9.30
N PRO A 84 9.86 19.55 -10.38
CA PRO A 84 9.23 20.22 -11.50
C PRO A 84 8.15 19.38 -12.16
N ALA A 85 7.08 20.01 -12.65
CA ALA A 85 5.95 19.33 -13.25
C ALA A 85 6.37 18.41 -14.43
N TRP A 86 7.29 18.85 -15.26
CA TRP A 86 7.77 18.06 -16.38
C TRP A 86 8.54 16.80 -15.94
N GLU A 87 9.29 16.91 -14.86
CA GLU A 87 10.08 15.79 -14.34
C GLU A 87 9.18 14.70 -13.77
N ALA A 88 8.18 15.06 -13.01
CA ALA A 88 7.30 14.08 -12.43
C ALA A 88 6.35 13.45 -13.45
N SER A 89 5.93 14.19 -14.46
CA SER A 89 5.17 13.63 -15.57
C SER A 89 5.95 12.51 -16.25
N SER A 90 7.29 12.60 -16.33
CA SER A 90 8.12 11.56 -16.93
C SER A 90 8.20 10.29 -16.08
N TYR A 91 7.96 10.38 -14.76
CA TYR A 91 7.99 9.23 -13.86
C TYR A 91 6.66 8.50 -13.76
N MET A 92 5.55 9.15 -14.08
CA MET A 92 4.20 8.59 -13.89
C MET A 92 4.01 7.24 -14.61
N GLY A 93 4.53 7.09 -15.81
CA GLY A 93 4.43 5.84 -16.55
C GLY A 93 5.31 4.71 -16.03
N GLN A 94 6.20 5.00 -15.09
CA GLN A 94 7.13 4.03 -14.52
C GLN A 94 6.71 3.55 -13.14
N ILE A 95 5.70 4.18 -12.55
CA ILE A 95 5.22 3.83 -11.22
C ILE A 95 4.32 2.61 -11.32
N LYS A 96 4.63 1.59 -10.55
CA LYS A 96 3.79 0.39 -10.45
C LYS A 96 3.83 -0.18 -9.04
N LEU A 97 2.77 -0.87 -8.68
CA LEU A 97 2.70 -1.57 -7.41
C LEU A 97 3.58 -2.82 -7.45
N VAL A 98 4.61 -2.87 -6.64
CA VAL A 98 5.59 -3.98 -6.61
C VAL A 98 5.35 -4.90 -5.45
N LYS A 99 4.89 -4.38 -4.31
CA LYS A 99 4.59 -5.16 -3.12
C LYS A 99 3.29 -4.67 -2.52
N CYS A 100 2.45 -5.62 -2.15
CA CYS A 100 1.22 -5.34 -1.42
C CYS A 100 0.82 -6.61 -0.68
N TRP A 101 0.70 -6.51 0.63
CA TRP A 101 0.42 -7.65 1.48
C TRP A 101 -0.60 -7.31 2.55
N GLY A 102 -1.15 -8.35 3.18
CA GLY A 102 -2.04 -8.20 4.32
C GLY A 102 -1.38 -8.67 5.60
N SER A 103 -1.65 -7.97 6.68
CA SER A 103 -1.17 -8.33 8.01
C SER A 103 -2.35 -8.42 8.98
N VAL A 104 -2.22 -9.30 9.96
CA VAL A 104 -3.20 -9.44 11.04
C VAL A 104 -2.51 -9.11 12.35
N TYR A 105 -2.96 -8.04 13.00
CA TYR A 105 -2.43 -7.62 14.29
C TYR A 105 -3.43 -7.95 15.40
N ASN A 106 -3.01 -8.77 16.32
CA ASN A 106 -3.68 -8.97 17.59
C ASN A 106 -3.07 -8.05 18.63
N LYS A 107 -3.66 -8.01 19.83
CA LYS A 107 -3.26 -7.11 20.91
C LYS A 107 -1.75 -7.15 21.24
N GLU A 108 -1.11 -8.30 21.07
CA GLU A 108 0.29 -8.51 21.42
C GLU A 108 1.25 -8.42 20.21
N ASN A 109 0.72 -8.27 19.01
CA ASN A 109 1.55 -8.17 17.80
C ASN A 109 2.05 -6.75 17.61
N TYR A 110 3.24 -6.64 17.03
CA TYR A 110 3.87 -5.37 16.72
C TYR A 110 4.83 -5.50 15.54
N ALA A 111 5.09 -4.40 14.86
CA ALA A 111 6.18 -4.30 13.91
C ALA A 111 7.30 -3.47 14.53
N GLU A 112 8.53 -3.97 14.46
CA GLU A 112 9.68 -3.20 14.93
C GLU A 112 9.89 -1.95 14.07
N ASN A 113 10.54 -0.95 14.64
CA ASN A 113 10.92 0.23 13.88
C ASN A 113 11.81 -0.18 12.71
N HIS A 114 11.43 0.27 11.52
CA HIS A 114 12.13 -0.08 10.30
C HIS A 114 12.06 1.08 9.30
N ASN A 115 12.79 0.95 8.21
CA ASN A 115 12.73 1.91 7.12
C ASN A 115 12.71 1.19 5.77
N HIS A 116 12.45 1.95 4.73
CA HIS A 116 12.39 1.44 3.36
C HIS A 116 13.52 1.99 2.48
N LEU A 117 14.65 2.37 3.09
CA LEU A 117 15.77 2.94 2.36
C LEU A 117 16.31 2.02 1.28
N SER A 118 16.26 0.72 1.49
CA SER A 118 16.69 -0.26 0.50
C SER A 118 15.86 -0.21 -0.79
N LEU A 119 14.66 0.36 -0.76
CA LEU A 119 13.79 0.52 -1.92
C LEU A 119 14.20 1.72 -2.78
N ILE A 120 15.00 2.62 -2.24
CA ILE A 120 15.46 3.83 -2.93
C ILE A 120 16.68 3.55 -3.82
N HIS A 121 17.39 2.47 -3.54
CA HIS A 121 18.61 2.10 -4.25
C HIS A 121 18.40 1.17 -5.45
N ILE A 122 17.19 0.95 -5.81
CA ILE A 122 16.85 0.06 -6.93
C ILE A 122 16.93 0.80 -8.27
#